data_bf35685750389fad08660798bbe16610
#
_entry.id   bf35685750389fad08660798bbe16610
#
_cell.length_a   1.000
_cell.length_b   1.000
_cell.length_c   1.000
_cell.angle_alpha   90.00
_cell.angle_beta   90.00
_cell.angle_gamma   90.00
#
_symmetry.space_group_name_H-M   'P 1'
#
loop_
_entity.id
_entity.type
_entity.pdbx_description
1 polymer ?
#
loop_
_entity_poly.entity_id
_entity_poly.type
_entity_poly.pdbx_seq_one_letter_code
_entity_poly.pdbx_strand_id
1 'polypeptide(L)'
;GIKGTFAINGASIVSGRNRNNTATWAQLREMAADGQEMSNHAWKHRKLTRLSDEDMRVEVQRNDTLIYDSAGVFPRTFIYPYNSKSNKVVEFCSRDRVGTRTRQVAVGSRQNSRWLKGWVDGLIEKGEWGIGMTHGITNGYDSIGTDPSRFWHHLDYACSQQDQLWIATFHDVSAYKAERENIQLTVKEKKRKITVKPHLTLDKS
;
A
#
# COMPACT_ATOMS: atom_id res chain seq x y z
N GLY A 1 6.95 14.51 6.53
CA GLY A 1 7.55 13.54 5.60
C GLY A 1 6.48 12.71 4.89
N ILE A 2 6.87 11.97 3.85
CA ILE A 2 5.96 11.04 3.15
C ILE A 2 5.67 9.83 4.02
N LYS A 3 4.40 9.39 4.02
CA LYS A 3 4.01 8.09 4.58
C LYS A 3 3.95 7.05 3.46
N GLY A 4 4.42 5.86 3.74
CA GLY A 4 4.48 4.75 2.79
C GLY A 4 3.77 3.50 3.31
N THR A 5 3.60 2.53 2.40
CA THR A 5 3.00 1.23 2.69
C THR A 5 4.09 0.16 2.66
N PHE A 6 4.24 -0.57 3.75
CA PHE A 6 5.22 -1.62 3.92
C PHE A 6 4.58 -2.99 3.81
N ALA A 7 4.98 -3.76 2.80
CA ALA A 7 4.48 -5.10 2.52
C ALA A 7 5.15 -6.11 3.45
N ILE A 8 4.45 -6.57 4.49
CA ILE A 8 5.01 -7.40 5.55
C ILE A 8 4.88 -8.89 5.24
N ASN A 9 6.03 -9.54 5.16
CA ASN A 9 6.16 -10.99 5.09
C ASN A 9 6.69 -11.52 6.44
N GLY A 10 5.81 -11.99 7.29
CA GLY A 10 6.12 -12.30 8.68
C GLY A 10 7.16 -13.41 8.86
N ALA A 11 7.15 -14.43 8.00
CA ALA A 11 8.12 -15.52 8.08
C ALA A 11 9.56 -15.06 7.90
N SER A 12 9.80 -14.06 7.06
CA SER A 12 11.13 -13.48 6.84
C SER A 12 11.66 -12.79 8.10
N ILE A 13 10.78 -12.10 8.83
CA ILE A 13 11.13 -11.41 10.08
C ILE A 13 11.40 -12.42 11.20
N VAL A 14 10.48 -13.40 11.38
CA VAL A 14 10.60 -14.42 12.44
C VAL A 14 11.82 -15.32 12.23
N SER A 15 12.14 -15.69 10.99
CA SER A 15 13.28 -16.57 10.71
C SER A 15 14.61 -15.90 10.98
N GLY A 16 14.68 -14.59 11.00
CA GLY A 16 15.93 -13.84 11.17
C GLY A 16 16.98 -14.08 10.08
N ARG A 17 16.60 -14.72 8.95
CA ARG A 17 17.55 -15.14 7.91
C ARG A 17 18.31 -14.00 7.23
N ASN A 18 17.78 -12.80 7.27
CA ASN A 18 18.39 -11.60 6.68
C ASN A 18 18.35 -10.44 7.67
N ARG A 19 18.77 -10.66 8.91
CA ARG A 19 18.68 -9.67 10.00
C ARG A 19 19.24 -8.30 9.63
N ASN A 20 20.26 -8.24 8.79
CA ASN A 20 20.85 -6.97 8.36
C ASN A 20 20.04 -6.23 7.28
N ASN A 21 19.07 -6.93 6.64
CA ASN A 21 18.27 -6.40 5.53
C ASN A 21 16.76 -6.46 5.78
N THR A 22 16.34 -6.85 6.99
CA THR A 22 14.92 -6.99 7.35
C THR A 22 14.66 -6.17 8.61
N ALA A 23 13.64 -5.33 8.57
CA ALA A 23 13.21 -4.58 9.75
C ALA A 23 12.78 -5.52 10.89
N THR A 24 13.08 -5.15 12.12
CA THR A 24 12.61 -5.85 13.32
C THR A 24 11.17 -5.46 13.65
N TRP A 25 10.47 -6.27 14.45
CA TRP A 25 9.13 -5.92 14.92
C TRP A 25 9.11 -4.63 15.76
N ALA A 26 10.19 -4.32 16.49
CA ALA A 26 10.31 -3.06 17.21
C ALA A 26 10.32 -1.86 16.24
N GLN A 27 11.14 -1.93 15.20
CA GLN A 27 11.16 -0.89 14.15
C GLN A 27 9.82 -0.77 13.42
N LEU A 28 9.14 -1.89 13.12
CA LEU A 28 7.82 -1.85 12.48
C LEU A 28 6.76 -1.22 13.39
N ARG A 29 6.82 -1.42 14.72
CA ARG A 29 5.95 -0.71 15.68
C ARG A 29 6.20 0.79 15.67
N GLU A 30 7.46 1.21 15.69
CA GLU A 30 7.83 2.64 15.62
C GLU A 30 7.32 3.27 14.32
N MET A 31 7.51 2.57 13.19
CA MET A 31 7.02 3.00 11.89
C MET A 31 5.49 3.10 11.84
N ALA A 32 4.78 2.12 12.40
CA ALA A 32 3.32 2.16 12.50
C ALA A 32 2.84 3.32 13.38
N ALA A 33 3.49 3.57 14.52
CA ALA A 33 3.21 4.69 15.40
C ALA A 33 3.47 6.06 14.71
N ASP A 34 4.45 6.10 13.78
CA ASP A 34 4.71 7.27 12.94
C ASP A 34 3.75 7.37 11.73
N GLY A 35 2.74 6.53 11.63
CA GLY A 35 1.72 6.56 10.58
C GLY A 35 2.12 5.90 9.26
N GLN A 36 3.16 5.06 9.26
CA GLN A 36 3.46 4.21 8.12
C GLN A 36 2.47 3.03 8.09
N GLU A 37 2.02 2.63 6.92
CA GLU A 37 1.09 1.51 6.77
C GLU A 37 1.82 0.17 6.77
N MET A 38 1.29 -0.79 7.56
CA MET A 38 1.68 -2.20 7.53
C MET A 38 0.65 -2.99 6.72
N SER A 39 1.01 -3.43 5.52
CA SER A 39 0.16 -4.22 4.63
C SER A 39 0.54 -5.70 4.68
N ASN A 40 -0.46 -6.60 4.65
CA ASN A 40 -0.20 -8.04 4.62
C ASN A 40 0.36 -8.47 3.24
N HIS A 41 1.47 -9.22 3.25
CA HIS A 41 2.11 -9.76 2.04
C HIS A 41 2.30 -11.28 2.11
N ALA A 42 1.36 -11.97 2.77
CA ALA A 42 1.35 -13.38 3.09
C ALA A 42 2.48 -13.81 4.04
N TRP A 43 2.29 -14.94 4.74
CA TRP A 43 3.22 -15.45 5.75
C TRP A 43 4.59 -15.81 5.16
N LYS A 44 4.63 -16.70 4.16
CA LYS A 44 5.87 -17.23 3.54
C LYS A 44 6.10 -16.73 2.12
N HIS A 45 5.39 -15.70 1.68
CA HIS A 45 5.51 -15.16 0.33
C HIS A 45 5.24 -16.21 -0.77
N ARG A 46 4.28 -17.13 -0.55
CA ARG A 46 3.90 -18.15 -1.53
C ARG A 46 2.96 -17.59 -2.59
N LYS A 47 2.98 -18.17 -3.80
CA LYS A 47 1.98 -17.86 -4.84
C LYS A 47 0.62 -18.40 -4.42
N LEU A 48 -0.28 -17.54 -3.94
CA LEU A 48 -1.59 -17.93 -3.40
C LEU A 48 -2.45 -18.69 -4.43
N THR A 49 -2.31 -18.37 -5.71
CA THR A 49 -3.02 -19.06 -6.81
C THR A 49 -2.65 -20.54 -6.99
N ARG A 50 -1.61 -21.02 -6.30
CA ARG A 50 -1.15 -22.42 -6.34
C ARG A 50 -1.42 -23.18 -5.05
N LEU A 51 -2.11 -22.57 -4.11
CA LEU A 51 -2.37 -23.14 -2.80
C LEU A 51 -3.77 -23.73 -2.72
N SER A 52 -3.92 -24.71 -1.82
CA SER A 52 -5.23 -25.12 -1.33
C SER A 52 -5.89 -23.96 -0.56
N ASP A 53 -7.19 -24.05 -0.34
CA ASP A 53 -7.92 -23.04 0.43
C ASP A 53 -7.41 -22.94 1.86
N GLU A 54 -7.07 -24.08 2.46
CA GLU A 54 -6.50 -24.14 3.81
C GLU A 54 -5.10 -23.49 3.86
N ASP A 55 -4.21 -23.82 2.93
CA ASP A 55 -2.89 -23.21 2.85
C ASP A 55 -2.98 -21.70 2.59
N MET A 56 -3.90 -21.26 1.74
CA MET A 56 -4.13 -19.85 1.46
C MET A 56 -4.63 -19.13 2.73
N ARG A 57 -5.56 -19.74 3.46
CA ARG A 57 -6.05 -19.23 4.74
C ARG A 57 -4.91 -19.06 5.74
N VAL A 58 -4.06 -20.08 5.88
CA VAL A 58 -2.89 -20.02 6.78
C VAL A 58 -1.92 -18.91 6.36
N GLU A 59 -1.60 -18.78 5.06
CA GLU A 59 -0.70 -17.73 4.56
C GLU A 59 -1.22 -16.32 4.88
N VAL A 60 -2.52 -16.10 4.79
CA VAL A 60 -3.11 -14.77 4.98
C VAL A 60 -3.40 -14.49 6.46
N GLN A 61 -4.19 -15.33 7.12
CA GLN A 61 -4.67 -15.07 8.48
C GLN A 61 -3.56 -15.15 9.53
N ARG A 62 -2.63 -16.10 9.40
CA ARG A 62 -1.48 -16.17 10.30
C ARG A 62 -0.64 -14.90 10.24
N ASN A 63 -0.48 -14.33 9.04
CA ASN A 63 0.28 -13.10 8.89
C ASN A 63 -0.48 -11.89 9.43
N ASP A 64 -1.81 -11.85 9.29
CA ASP A 64 -2.65 -10.82 9.91
C ASP A 64 -2.49 -10.82 11.44
N THR A 65 -2.64 -11.99 12.06
CA THR A 65 -2.47 -12.15 13.51
C THR A 65 -1.06 -11.73 13.95
N LEU A 66 -0.04 -12.17 13.24
CA LEU A 66 1.34 -11.85 13.59
C LEU A 66 1.63 -10.34 13.50
N ILE A 67 1.16 -9.67 12.45
CA ILE A 67 1.33 -8.21 12.31
C ILE A 67 0.59 -7.50 13.46
N TYR A 68 -0.63 -7.91 13.77
CA TYR A 68 -1.41 -7.34 14.86
C TYR A 68 -0.70 -7.51 16.21
N ASP A 69 -0.31 -8.73 16.54
CA ASP A 69 0.33 -9.05 17.83
C ASP A 69 1.71 -8.40 17.98
N SER A 70 2.45 -8.25 16.87
CA SER A 70 3.84 -7.79 16.90
C SER A 70 3.99 -6.31 16.60
N ALA A 71 3.20 -5.72 15.72
CA ALA A 71 3.29 -4.30 15.35
C ALA A 71 2.16 -3.45 15.95
N GLY A 72 1.13 -4.07 16.56
CA GLY A 72 0.02 -3.37 17.21
C GLY A 72 -1.04 -2.82 16.25
N VAL A 73 -0.98 -3.18 14.96
CA VAL A 73 -1.91 -2.70 13.94
C VAL A 73 -2.44 -3.85 13.10
N PHE A 74 -3.74 -3.88 12.84
CA PHE A 74 -4.32 -4.86 11.92
C PHE A 74 -4.12 -4.40 10.47
N PRO A 75 -3.56 -5.26 9.57
CA PRO A 75 -3.32 -4.87 8.19
C PRO A 75 -4.63 -4.79 7.40
N ARG A 76 -5.05 -3.59 7.09
CA ARG A 76 -6.31 -3.30 6.35
C ARG A 76 -6.16 -3.37 4.85
N THR A 77 -4.98 -3.73 4.34
CA THR A 77 -4.70 -3.90 2.91
C THR A 77 -3.92 -5.18 2.67
N PHE A 78 -3.92 -5.63 1.41
CA PHE A 78 -3.21 -6.83 1.00
C PHE A 78 -2.41 -6.61 -0.29
N ILE A 79 -1.20 -7.12 -0.31
CA ILE A 79 -0.30 -7.08 -1.46
C ILE A 79 0.00 -8.52 -1.89
N TYR A 80 -0.32 -8.85 -3.14
CA TYR A 80 -0.17 -10.23 -3.64
C TYR A 80 1.30 -10.59 -3.90
N PRO A 81 1.83 -11.66 -3.27
CA PRO A 81 3.14 -12.20 -3.65
C PRO A 81 3.21 -12.50 -5.15
N TYR A 82 4.30 -12.07 -5.79
CA TYR A 82 4.54 -12.22 -7.24
C TYR A 82 3.46 -11.56 -8.13
N ASN A 83 2.63 -10.66 -7.60
CA ASN A 83 1.44 -10.12 -8.26
C ASN A 83 0.49 -11.23 -8.79
N SER A 84 0.60 -12.44 -8.22
CA SER A 84 -0.16 -13.61 -8.64
C SER A 84 -1.53 -13.60 -7.96
N LYS A 85 -2.59 -13.42 -8.77
CA LYS A 85 -3.97 -13.31 -8.31
C LYS A 85 -4.94 -14.01 -9.27
N SER A 86 -6.05 -14.46 -8.73
CA SER A 86 -7.24 -14.95 -9.42
C SER A 86 -8.47 -14.36 -8.74
N ASN A 87 -9.66 -14.45 -9.34
CA ASN A 87 -10.88 -13.93 -8.71
C ASN A 87 -11.08 -14.51 -7.30
N LYS A 88 -10.87 -15.82 -7.13
CA LYS A 88 -10.94 -16.50 -5.83
C LYS A 88 -9.96 -15.91 -4.80
N VAL A 89 -8.70 -15.70 -5.21
CA VAL A 89 -7.67 -15.13 -4.32
C VAL A 89 -8.01 -13.68 -3.98
N VAL A 90 -8.48 -12.90 -4.94
CA VAL A 90 -8.90 -11.51 -4.70
C VAL A 90 -10.06 -11.46 -3.74
N GLU A 91 -11.12 -12.25 -3.96
CA GLU A 91 -12.27 -12.33 -3.07
C GLU A 91 -11.86 -12.69 -1.64
N PHE A 92 -11.00 -13.70 -1.47
CA PHE A 92 -10.52 -14.11 -0.16
C PHE A 92 -9.70 -13.02 0.53
N CYS A 93 -8.74 -12.43 -0.18
CA CYS A 93 -7.84 -11.42 0.38
C CYS A 93 -8.48 -10.05 0.59
N SER A 94 -9.66 -9.79 0.01
CA SER A 94 -10.38 -8.52 0.18
C SER A 94 -11.28 -8.50 1.43
N ARG A 95 -11.48 -9.64 2.08
CA ARG A 95 -12.30 -9.71 3.30
C ARG A 95 -11.67 -8.87 4.40
N ASP A 96 -12.46 -8.05 5.06
CA ASP A 96 -12.06 -7.16 6.15
C ASP A 96 -10.96 -6.14 5.76
N ARG A 97 -10.86 -5.79 4.47
CA ARG A 97 -9.84 -4.86 3.94
C ARG A 97 -10.44 -3.75 3.09
N VAL A 98 -9.86 -2.59 3.20
CA VAL A 98 -10.24 -1.43 2.38
C VAL A 98 -9.71 -1.53 0.94
N GLY A 99 -8.69 -2.36 0.71
CA GLY A 99 -8.16 -2.56 -0.63
C GLY A 99 -7.11 -3.66 -0.75
N THR A 100 -6.96 -4.16 -1.96
CA THR A 100 -5.88 -5.08 -2.34
C THR A 100 -5.14 -4.55 -3.56
N ARG A 101 -3.81 -4.59 -3.55
CA ARG A 101 -3.00 -4.01 -4.62
C ARG A 101 -3.00 -4.90 -5.86
N THR A 102 -3.69 -4.47 -6.90
CA THR A 102 -3.80 -5.22 -8.16
C THR A 102 -2.89 -4.70 -9.27
N ARG A 103 -2.33 -3.50 -9.11
CA ARG A 103 -1.40 -2.86 -10.05
C ARG A 103 -0.35 -2.06 -9.31
N GLN A 104 0.81 -1.87 -9.90
CA GLN A 104 1.89 -1.00 -9.43
C GLN A 104 2.86 -0.68 -10.56
N VAL A 105 3.70 0.31 -10.32
CA VAL A 105 4.82 0.69 -11.16
C VAL A 105 6.10 0.61 -10.33
N ALA A 106 7.16 0.02 -10.87
CA ALA A 106 8.45 0.01 -10.21
C ALA A 106 9.07 1.42 -10.27
N VAL A 107 9.31 2.00 -9.09
CA VAL A 107 9.90 3.35 -8.94
C VAL A 107 11.27 3.33 -8.25
N GLY A 108 11.87 2.16 -8.12
CA GLY A 108 13.21 2.00 -7.56
C GLY A 108 14.29 2.67 -8.39
N SER A 109 15.51 2.76 -7.84
CA SER A 109 16.65 3.47 -8.44
C SER A 109 17.17 2.89 -9.77
N ARG A 110 16.64 1.74 -10.23
CA ARG A 110 16.86 1.22 -11.58
C ARG A 110 16.22 2.07 -12.68
N GLN A 111 15.16 2.80 -12.35
CA GLN A 111 14.53 3.72 -13.29
C GLN A 111 15.40 4.99 -13.45
N ASN A 112 15.43 5.54 -14.66
CA ASN A 112 16.11 6.81 -14.85
C ASN A 112 15.25 7.99 -14.35
N SER A 113 15.90 9.06 -13.92
CA SER A 113 15.24 10.21 -13.30
C SER A 113 14.23 10.90 -14.23
N ARG A 114 14.49 10.94 -15.55
CA ARG A 114 13.55 11.52 -16.54
C ARG A 114 12.26 10.71 -16.57
N TRP A 115 12.36 9.39 -16.56
CA TRP A 115 11.18 8.51 -16.56
C TRP A 115 10.38 8.65 -15.27
N LEU A 116 11.05 8.65 -14.10
CA LEU A 116 10.42 8.82 -12.80
C LEU A 116 9.67 10.15 -12.70
N LYS A 117 10.30 11.23 -13.19
CA LYS A 117 9.66 12.56 -13.27
C LYS A 117 8.44 12.53 -14.19
N GLY A 118 8.58 12.01 -15.41
CA GLY A 118 7.48 11.93 -16.39
C GLY A 118 6.31 11.07 -15.90
N TRP A 119 6.57 10.06 -15.07
CA TRP A 119 5.51 9.27 -14.45
C TRP A 119 4.66 10.12 -13.48
N VAL A 120 5.30 10.92 -12.62
CA VAL A 120 4.61 11.84 -11.70
C VAL A 120 3.81 12.88 -12.49
N ASP A 121 4.45 13.54 -13.47
CA ASP A 121 3.81 14.55 -14.32
C ASP A 121 2.56 13.98 -15.02
N GLY A 122 2.67 12.76 -15.56
CA GLY A 122 1.55 12.09 -16.22
C GLY A 122 0.39 11.73 -15.29
N LEU A 123 0.66 11.41 -14.02
CA LEU A 123 -0.40 11.19 -13.01
C LEU A 123 -1.15 12.49 -12.72
N ILE A 124 -0.44 13.61 -12.59
CA ILE A 124 -1.03 14.93 -12.34
C ILE A 124 -1.88 15.35 -13.55
N GLU A 125 -1.31 15.27 -14.77
CA GLU A 125 -1.98 15.66 -16.01
C GLU A 125 -3.31 14.89 -16.21
N LYS A 126 -3.32 13.58 -15.90
CA LYS A 126 -4.48 12.70 -16.11
C LYS A 126 -5.43 12.63 -14.92
N GLY A 127 -5.04 13.13 -13.76
CA GLY A 127 -5.78 12.95 -12.51
C GLY A 127 -5.91 11.47 -12.11
N GLU A 128 -4.85 10.68 -12.33
CA GLU A 128 -4.86 9.23 -12.09
C GLU A 128 -4.19 8.86 -10.75
N TRP A 129 -4.64 7.73 -10.20
CA TRP A 129 -3.98 7.10 -9.06
C TRP A 129 -2.79 6.25 -9.52
N GLY A 130 -1.58 6.65 -9.15
CA GLY A 130 -0.35 5.87 -9.30
C GLY A 130 0.03 5.14 -8.02
N ILE A 131 0.50 3.89 -8.16
CA ILE A 131 1.05 3.11 -7.05
C ILE A 131 2.50 2.82 -7.38
N GLY A 132 3.41 3.57 -6.76
CA GLY A 132 4.85 3.33 -6.85
C GLY A 132 5.28 2.20 -5.93
N MET A 133 6.16 1.32 -6.38
CA MET A 133 6.67 0.19 -5.62
C MET A 133 8.17 0.03 -5.83
N THR A 134 8.89 -0.32 -4.77
CA THR A 134 10.29 -0.73 -4.81
C THR A 134 10.56 -1.90 -3.88
N HIS A 135 11.50 -2.78 -4.26
CA HIS A 135 12.04 -3.84 -3.40
C HIS A 135 13.40 -3.38 -2.83
N GLY A 136 13.34 -2.61 -1.76
CA GLY A 136 14.51 -2.01 -1.13
C GLY A 136 14.99 -0.74 -1.82
N ILE A 137 15.81 0.03 -1.10
CA ILE A 137 16.32 1.33 -1.54
C ILE A 137 17.80 1.23 -1.87
N THR A 138 18.61 0.60 -1.00
CA THR A 138 20.06 0.47 -1.17
C THR A 138 20.49 -0.96 -1.53
N ASN A 139 19.83 -1.97 -1.01
CA ASN A 139 20.24 -3.38 -1.11
C ASN A 139 19.13 -4.29 -1.67
N GLY A 140 18.05 -3.74 -2.20
CA GLY A 140 16.93 -4.51 -2.72
C GLY A 140 17.04 -4.80 -4.21
N TYR A 141 16.16 -5.67 -4.70
CA TYR A 141 16.09 -6.09 -6.10
C TYR A 141 16.04 -4.89 -7.08
N ASP A 142 15.34 -3.82 -6.74
CA ASP A 142 15.17 -2.65 -7.60
C ASP A 142 16.30 -1.62 -7.44
N SER A 143 17.32 -1.91 -6.61
CA SER A 143 18.42 -0.97 -6.32
C SER A 143 19.82 -1.56 -6.50
N ILE A 144 19.95 -2.88 -6.70
CA ILE A 144 21.27 -3.54 -6.87
C ILE A 144 22.01 -2.92 -8.05
N GLY A 145 23.25 -2.47 -7.79
CA GLY A 145 24.12 -1.88 -8.80
C GLY A 145 23.69 -0.51 -9.32
N THR A 146 22.83 0.18 -8.57
CA THR A 146 22.33 1.53 -8.94
C THR A 146 22.68 2.56 -7.86
N ASP A 147 22.54 3.83 -8.22
CA ASP A 147 22.68 4.95 -7.28
C ASP A 147 21.35 5.15 -6.50
N PRO A 148 21.31 4.88 -5.18
CA PRO A 148 20.10 5.06 -4.37
C PRO A 148 19.57 6.52 -4.37
N SER A 149 20.41 7.50 -4.66
CA SER A 149 20.01 8.91 -4.70
C SER A 149 18.89 9.17 -5.71
N ARG A 150 18.78 8.36 -6.76
CA ARG A 150 17.70 8.46 -7.75
C ARG A 150 16.32 8.25 -7.14
N PHE A 151 16.22 7.33 -6.18
CA PHE A 151 14.97 7.11 -5.47
C PHE A 151 14.63 8.29 -4.56
N TRP A 152 15.60 8.83 -3.85
CA TRP A 152 15.40 10.01 -3.00
C TRP A 152 15.03 11.24 -3.82
N HIS A 153 15.71 11.51 -4.91
CA HIS A 153 15.35 12.60 -5.84
C HIS A 153 13.95 12.44 -6.44
N HIS A 154 13.50 11.17 -6.68
CA HIS A 154 12.14 10.91 -7.10
C HIS A 154 11.12 11.29 -6.01
N LEU A 155 11.38 10.94 -4.77
CA LEU A 155 10.52 11.32 -3.65
C LEU A 155 10.52 12.84 -3.44
N ASP A 156 11.67 13.49 -3.50
CA ASP A 156 11.79 14.97 -3.40
C ASP A 156 10.98 15.64 -4.50
N TYR A 157 11.09 15.13 -5.73
CA TYR A 157 10.30 15.66 -6.85
C TYR A 157 8.80 15.49 -6.60
N ALA A 158 8.35 14.29 -6.22
CA ALA A 158 6.96 14.06 -5.91
C ALA A 158 6.45 14.96 -4.77
N CYS A 159 7.24 15.14 -3.71
CA CYS A 159 6.96 16.08 -2.63
C CYS A 159 6.81 17.52 -3.10
N SER A 160 7.62 17.95 -4.06
CA SER A 160 7.55 19.32 -4.61
C SER A 160 6.25 19.58 -5.39
N GLN A 161 5.50 18.54 -5.74
CA GLN A 161 4.23 18.62 -6.47
C GLN A 161 2.99 18.49 -5.57
N GLN A 162 3.12 18.56 -4.24
CA GLN A 162 2.02 18.31 -3.29
C GLN A 162 0.82 19.26 -3.43
N ASP A 163 0.98 20.41 -4.06
CA ASP A 163 -0.14 21.30 -4.40
C ASP A 163 -1.10 20.69 -5.46
N GLN A 164 -0.64 19.70 -6.22
CA GLN A 164 -1.37 19.04 -7.29
C GLN A 164 -1.45 17.51 -7.10
N LEU A 165 -0.62 16.94 -6.23
CA LEU A 165 -0.47 15.52 -6.01
C LEU A 165 -0.67 15.17 -4.54
N TRP A 166 -1.69 14.37 -4.24
CA TRP A 166 -1.87 13.79 -2.92
C TRP A 166 -1.01 12.54 -2.78
N ILE A 167 -0.01 12.57 -1.87
CA ILE A 167 0.87 11.44 -1.55
C ILE A 167 0.42 10.86 -0.22
N ALA A 168 -0.02 9.60 -0.23
CA ALA A 168 -0.56 8.93 0.94
C ALA A 168 -0.27 7.42 0.92
N THR A 169 -0.60 6.72 1.99
CA THR A 169 -0.52 5.27 2.06
C THR A 169 -1.51 4.60 1.11
N PHE A 170 -1.29 3.34 0.77
CA PHE A 170 -2.22 2.58 -0.05
C PHE A 170 -3.59 2.43 0.64
N HIS A 171 -3.57 2.29 1.98
CA HIS A 171 -4.77 2.29 2.80
C HIS A 171 -5.60 3.58 2.60
N ASP A 172 -4.98 4.74 2.80
CA ASP A 172 -5.70 6.02 2.80
C ASP A 172 -6.33 6.31 1.43
N VAL A 173 -5.58 6.06 0.33
CA VAL A 173 -6.13 6.26 -1.02
C VAL A 173 -7.22 5.23 -1.34
N SER A 174 -7.08 3.97 -0.86
CA SER A 174 -8.12 2.95 -1.03
C SER A 174 -9.39 3.30 -0.27
N ALA A 175 -9.26 3.77 0.98
CA ALA A 175 -10.38 4.22 1.81
C ALA A 175 -11.10 5.40 1.16
N TYR A 176 -10.35 6.44 0.78
CA TYR A 176 -10.90 7.60 0.08
C TYR A 176 -11.65 7.21 -1.20
N LYS A 177 -11.08 6.29 -1.99
CA LYS A 177 -11.73 5.80 -3.21
C LYS A 177 -13.05 5.09 -2.88
N ALA A 178 -13.04 4.20 -1.89
CA ALA A 178 -14.24 3.50 -1.45
C ALA A 178 -15.31 4.47 -0.94
N GLU A 179 -14.95 5.45 -0.13
CA GLU A 179 -15.85 6.50 0.36
C GLU A 179 -16.44 7.30 -0.80
N ARG A 180 -15.60 7.77 -1.71
CA ARG A 180 -16.02 8.56 -2.88
C ARG A 180 -17.00 7.81 -3.79
N GLU A 181 -16.83 6.51 -3.96
CA GLU A 181 -17.69 5.66 -4.80
C GLU A 181 -19.03 5.34 -4.11
N ASN A 182 -19.10 5.44 -2.78
CA ASN A 182 -20.29 5.05 -2.00
C ASN A 182 -20.98 6.21 -1.29
N ILE A 183 -20.49 7.44 -1.43
CA ILE A 183 -21.11 8.62 -0.86
C ILE A 183 -22.27 9.11 -1.74
N GLN A 184 -23.43 9.33 -1.13
CA GLN A 184 -24.58 9.98 -1.75
C GLN A 184 -24.78 11.36 -1.12
N LEU A 185 -25.01 12.38 -1.95
CA LEU A 185 -25.21 13.74 -1.48
C LEU A 185 -26.66 14.15 -1.69
N THR A 186 -27.32 14.55 -0.61
CA THR A 186 -28.60 15.27 -0.70
C THR A 186 -28.36 16.78 -0.63
N VAL A 187 -28.62 17.49 -1.72
CA VAL A 187 -28.44 18.95 -1.79
C VAL A 187 -29.80 19.64 -1.72
N LYS A 188 -29.96 20.61 -0.81
CA LYS A 188 -31.15 21.48 -0.71
C LYS A 188 -30.71 22.93 -0.81
N GLU A 189 -31.29 23.64 -1.77
CA GLU A 189 -31.09 25.08 -1.96
C GLU A 189 -32.27 25.86 -1.46
N LYS A 190 -32.03 26.92 -0.67
CA LYS A 190 -33.01 27.92 -0.25
C LYS A 190 -32.40 29.32 -0.37
N LYS A 191 -32.90 30.15 -1.29
CA LYS A 191 -32.48 31.55 -1.55
C LYS A 191 -30.96 31.85 -1.40
N ARG A 192 -30.42 31.88 -0.19
CA ARG A 192 -29.01 32.19 0.12
C ARG A 192 -28.30 31.07 0.90
N LYS A 193 -28.91 29.88 1.03
CA LYS A 193 -28.38 28.78 1.81
C LYS A 193 -28.40 27.50 0.99
N ILE A 194 -27.24 26.87 0.84
CA ILE A 194 -27.11 25.54 0.33
C ILE A 194 -26.84 24.59 1.52
N THR A 195 -27.65 23.56 1.64
CA THR A 195 -27.46 22.53 2.66
C THR A 195 -27.11 21.23 1.95
N VAL A 196 -25.92 20.68 2.25
CA VAL A 196 -25.44 19.38 1.73
C VAL A 196 -25.47 18.38 2.87
N LYS A 197 -26.13 17.25 2.68
CA LYS A 197 -26.10 16.12 3.62
C LYS A 197 -25.46 14.93 2.93
N PRO A 198 -24.27 14.49 3.37
CA PRO A 198 -23.66 13.26 2.90
C PRO A 198 -24.31 12.04 3.55
N HIS A 199 -24.48 10.98 2.79
CA HIS A 199 -24.89 9.65 3.23
C HIS A 199 -23.86 8.64 2.73
N LEU A 200 -23.12 8.03 3.63
CA LEU A 200 -22.16 6.98 3.30
C LEU A 200 -22.85 5.61 3.47
N THR A 201 -22.83 4.80 2.42
CA THR A 201 -23.45 3.46 2.38
C THR A 201 -22.46 2.32 2.68
N LEU A 202 -21.21 2.66 3.03
CA LEU A 202 -20.23 1.66 3.46
C LEU A 202 -20.59 1.08 4.82
N ASP A 203 -20.49 -0.24 4.92
CA ASP A 203 -20.60 -0.93 6.19
C ASP A 203 -19.47 -0.50 7.12
N LYS A 204 -19.78 -0.24 8.38
CA LYS A 204 -18.81 0.24 9.39
C LYS A 204 -18.00 -0.93 10.00
N SER A 205 -17.86 -2.05 9.26
CA SER A 205 -17.11 -3.21 9.73
C SER A 205 -15.60 -2.99 9.79
#